data_cae62d926b069234aedfa72b05fe3a18
#
_entry.id   cae62d926b069234aedfa72b05fe3a18
#
_cell.length_a   1.000
_cell.length_b   1.000
_cell.length_c   1.000
_cell.angle_alpha   90.00
_cell.angle_beta   90.00
_cell.angle_gamma   90.00
#
_symmetry.space_group_name_H-M   'P 1'
#
loop_
_entity.id
_entity.type
_entity.pdbx_description
1 polymer ?
#
loop_
_entity_poly.entity_id
_entity_poly.type
_entity_poly.pdbx_seq_one_letter_code
_entity_poly.pdbx_strand_id
1 'polypeptide(L)'
;MIKIVADENIPFLRGVFEDLADISFLPAGSIINKEIKNADCLIIRTRTKCDRELLEGTSVKFIATTTIGYEHIDTEYCRDNGIKWTNAPGCNANSVNQYVAAALSLYSKEKE
;
A
#
# COMPACT_ATOMS: atom_id res chain seq x y z
N MET A 1 -0.88 -2.48 15.96
CA MET A 1 0.09 -2.74 14.88
C MET A 1 -0.52 -2.33 13.55
N ILE A 2 0.28 -1.72 12.68
CA ILE A 2 -0.17 -1.27 11.36
C ILE A 2 -0.50 -2.48 10.50
N LYS A 3 -1.61 -2.42 9.79
CA LYS A 3 -2.03 -3.50 8.90
C LYS A 3 -1.73 -3.15 7.46
N ILE A 4 -0.99 -4.02 6.79
CA ILE A 4 -0.61 -3.86 5.40
C ILE A 4 -1.22 -4.98 4.57
N VAL A 5 -1.85 -4.64 3.46
CA VAL A 5 -2.28 -5.61 2.46
C VAL A 5 -1.36 -5.46 1.25
N ALA A 6 -0.74 -6.54 0.84
CA ALA A 6 0.25 -6.54 -0.24
C ALA A 6 -0.13 -7.55 -1.32
N ASP A 7 0.19 -7.22 -2.56
CA ASP A 7 0.05 -8.15 -3.69
C ASP A 7 1.03 -9.31 -3.49
N GLU A 8 0.53 -10.54 -3.52
CA GLU A 8 1.35 -11.72 -3.26
C GLU A 8 2.43 -11.98 -4.31
N ASN A 9 2.32 -11.34 -5.46
CA ASN A 9 3.28 -11.50 -6.55
C ASN A 9 4.43 -10.51 -6.50
N ILE A 10 4.60 -9.78 -5.41
CA ILE A 10 5.76 -8.93 -5.20
C ILE A 10 6.83 -9.78 -4.53
N PRO A 11 7.92 -10.12 -5.24
CA PRO A 11 8.78 -11.25 -4.82
C PRO A 11 9.66 -11.00 -3.61
N PHE A 12 9.90 -9.75 -3.20
CA PHE A 12 10.86 -9.46 -2.15
C PHE A 12 10.22 -8.86 -0.89
N LEU A 13 8.91 -8.95 -0.74
CA LEU A 13 8.24 -8.40 0.45
C LEU A 13 8.13 -9.38 1.60
N ARG A 14 8.13 -10.67 1.33
CA ARG A 14 7.96 -11.67 2.38
C ARG A 14 9.15 -11.66 3.33
N GLY A 15 8.87 -11.61 4.63
CA GLY A 15 9.90 -11.62 5.65
C GLY A 15 10.53 -10.26 5.94
N VAL A 16 10.11 -9.19 5.25
CA VAL A 16 10.74 -7.88 5.40
C VAL A 16 10.09 -7.04 6.49
N PHE A 17 8.77 -7.02 6.55
CA PHE A 17 8.04 -6.14 7.46
C PHE A 17 7.24 -6.89 8.52
N GLU A 18 7.33 -8.20 8.58
CA GLU A 18 6.49 -9.01 9.45
C GLU A 18 6.72 -8.73 10.93
N ASP A 19 7.91 -8.23 11.29
CA ASP A 19 8.21 -7.82 12.66
C ASP A 19 7.65 -6.44 13.01
N LEU A 20 7.37 -5.61 12.00
CA LEU A 20 6.97 -4.22 12.19
C LEU A 20 5.50 -3.98 11.92
N ALA A 21 4.85 -4.86 11.19
CA ALA A 21 3.48 -4.69 10.74
C ALA A 21 2.81 -6.04 10.54
N ASP A 22 1.48 -6.02 10.59
CA ASP A 22 0.67 -7.18 10.26
C ASP A 22 0.42 -7.16 8.75
N ILE A 23 1.13 -8.00 8.02
CA ILE A 23 1.07 -8.04 6.57
C ILE A 23 0.25 -9.24 6.10
N SER A 24 -0.73 -8.97 5.23
CA SER A 24 -1.51 -9.99 4.55
C SER A 24 -1.18 -9.95 3.06
N PHE A 25 -0.85 -11.10 2.49
CA PHE A 25 -0.56 -11.21 1.07
C PHE A 25 -1.78 -11.78 0.35
N LEU A 26 -2.26 -11.04 -0.65
CA LEU A 26 -3.44 -11.44 -1.43
C LEU A 26 -3.15 -11.40 -2.92
N PRO A 27 -3.80 -12.28 -3.71
CA PRO A 27 -3.77 -12.13 -5.17
C PRO A 27 -4.36 -10.79 -5.56
N ALA A 28 -3.89 -10.20 -6.66
CA ALA A 28 -4.37 -8.90 -7.11
C ALA A 28 -5.90 -8.86 -7.25
N GLY A 29 -6.51 -9.93 -7.74
CA GLY A 29 -7.97 -10.00 -7.87
C GLY A 29 -8.73 -10.08 -6.56
N SER A 30 -8.04 -10.34 -5.45
CA SER A 30 -8.64 -10.40 -4.11
C SER A 30 -8.41 -9.12 -3.32
N ILE A 31 -7.67 -8.17 -3.86
CA ILE A 31 -7.50 -6.85 -3.22
C ILE A 31 -8.72 -6.01 -3.58
N ILE A 32 -9.77 -6.15 -2.79
CA ILE A 32 -11.05 -5.48 -3.00
C ILE A 32 -11.43 -4.72 -1.74
N ASN A 33 -12.36 -3.81 -1.86
CA ASN A 33 -12.79 -2.93 -0.77
C ASN A 33 -13.06 -3.69 0.53
N LYS A 34 -13.80 -4.78 0.44
CA LYS A 34 -14.17 -5.61 1.58
C LYS A 34 -12.95 -6.15 2.34
N GLU A 35 -11.91 -6.54 1.61
CA GLU A 35 -10.72 -7.17 2.20
C GLU A 35 -9.75 -6.14 2.79
N ILE A 36 -9.84 -4.88 2.38
CA ILE A 36 -8.90 -3.84 2.81
C ILE A 36 -9.51 -2.82 3.75
N LYS A 37 -10.73 -3.05 4.24
CA LYS A 37 -11.41 -2.07 5.10
C LYS A 37 -10.58 -1.65 6.31
N ASN A 38 -9.89 -2.59 6.92
CA ASN A 38 -9.08 -2.33 8.12
C ASN A 38 -7.60 -2.19 7.82
N ALA A 39 -7.21 -2.17 6.55
CA ALA A 39 -5.82 -1.98 6.17
C ALA A 39 -5.42 -0.51 6.30
N ASP A 40 -4.22 -0.27 6.77
CA ASP A 40 -3.66 1.08 6.88
C ASP A 40 -2.82 1.43 5.66
N CYS A 41 -2.24 0.43 5.01
CA CYS A 41 -1.32 0.60 3.90
C CYS A 41 -1.56 -0.48 2.84
N LEU A 42 -1.42 -0.11 1.57
CA LEU A 42 -1.46 -1.05 0.45
C LEU A 42 -0.12 -1.05 -0.26
N ILE A 43 0.36 -2.24 -0.63
CA ILE A 43 1.51 -2.39 -1.50
C ILE A 43 1.05 -3.17 -2.71
N ILE A 44 1.01 -2.53 -3.87
CA ILE A 44 0.32 -3.03 -5.04
C ILE A 44 1.18 -3.00 -6.29
N ARG A 45 0.63 -3.58 -7.34
CA ARG A 45 1.17 -3.55 -8.69
C ARG A 45 0.12 -2.95 -9.63
N THR A 46 0.41 -2.90 -10.95
CA THR A 46 -0.49 -2.30 -11.93
C THR A 46 -1.85 -2.99 -12.05
N ARG A 47 -1.98 -4.20 -11.56
CA ARG A 47 -3.23 -4.96 -11.66
C ARG A 47 -4.30 -4.52 -10.65
N THR A 48 -3.91 -3.75 -9.65
CA THR A 48 -4.85 -3.25 -8.63
C THR A 48 -5.15 -1.80 -8.90
N LYS A 49 -6.39 -1.51 -9.22
CA LYS A 49 -6.84 -0.15 -9.48
C LYS A 49 -7.24 0.51 -8.17
N CYS A 50 -6.52 1.55 -7.79
CA CYS A 50 -6.78 2.29 -6.55
C CYS A 50 -7.63 3.50 -6.85
N ASP A 51 -8.93 3.30 -6.88
CA ASP A 51 -9.91 4.34 -7.15
C ASP A 51 -10.91 4.44 -5.99
N ARG A 52 -11.92 5.27 -6.16
CA ARG A 52 -12.95 5.45 -5.16
C ARG A 52 -13.65 4.14 -4.79
N GLU A 53 -13.92 3.31 -5.78
CA GLU A 53 -14.61 2.04 -5.55
C GLU A 53 -13.82 1.13 -4.60
N LEU A 54 -12.49 1.12 -4.74
CA LEU A 54 -11.62 0.33 -3.87
C LEU A 54 -11.44 0.96 -2.49
N LEU A 55 -11.26 2.27 -2.45
CA LEU A 55 -10.76 2.96 -1.25
C LEU A 55 -11.84 3.55 -0.36
N GLU A 56 -13.05 3.73 -0.86
CA GLU A 56 -14.12 4.37 -0.09
C GLU A 56 -14.48 3.57 1.16
N GLY A 57 -14.52 4.25 2.30
CA GLY A 57 -14.86 3.62 3.58
C GLY A 57 -13.77 2.78 4.19
N THR A 58 -12.56 2.79 3.62
CA THR A 58 -11.42 2.05 4.17
C THR A 58 -10.57 2.90 5.09
N SER A 59 -9.72 2.25 5.88
CA SER A 59 -8.76 2.94 6.75
C SER A 59 -7.43 3.23 6.06
N VAL A 60 -7.33 2.96 4.76
CA VAL A 60 -6.09 3.13 4.01
C VAL A 60 -5.63 4.57 4.02
N LYS A 61 -4.38 4.80 4.42
CA LYS A 61 -3.76 6.12 4.47
C LYS A 61 -2.53 6.22 3.57
N PHE A 62 -2.00 5.12 3.10
CA PHE A 62 -0.81 5.09 2.28
C PHE A 62 -0.87 3.98 1.25
N ILE A 63 -0.46 4.29 0.03
CA ILE A 63 -0.39 3.32 -1.07
C ILE A 63 1.00 3.37 -1.68
N ALA A 64 1.65 2.22 -1.79
CA ALA A 64 2.91 2.08 -2.52
C ALA A 64 2.69 1.18 -3.71
N THR A 65 3.02 1.64 -4.90
CA THR A 65 3.02 0.78 -6.09
C THR A 65 4.46 0.47 -6.47
N THR A 66 4.72 -0.81 -6.74
CA THR A 66 6.06 -1.28 -7.10
C THR A 66 6.33 -1.14 -8.59
N THR A 67 5.70 -0.17 -9.22
CA THR A 67 5.77 0.05 -10.67
C THR A 67 6.16 1.48 -10.95
N ILE A 68 6.69 1.73 -12.14
CA ILE A 68 7.04 3.09 -12.58
C ILE A 68 5.77 3.90 -12.83
N GLY A 69 4.83 3.31 -13.57
CA GLY A 69 3.55 3.95 -13.89
C GLY A 69 2.62 3.98 -12.70
N TYR A 70 1.76 4.98 -12.65
CA TYR A 70 0.77 5.13 -11.58
C TYR A 70 -0.64 5.47 -12.11
N GLU A 71 -0.92 5.15 -13.37
CA GLU A 71 -2.23 5.39 -13.98
C GLU A 71 -3.35 4.60 -13.29
N HIS A 72 -2.98 3.53 -12.61
CA HIS A 72 -3.92 2.73 -11.85
C HIS A 72 -4.26 3.33 -10.47
N ILE A 73 -3.64 4.45 -10.11
CA ILE A 73 -3.94 5.18 -8.88
C ILE A 73 -4.71 6.45 -9.22
N ASP A 74 -5.90 6.60 -8.63
CA ASP A 74 -6.66 7.84 -8.73
C ASP A 74 -6.04 8.87 -7.78
N THR A 75 -5.12 9.65 -8.30
CA THR A 75 -4.35 10.59 -7.49
C THR A 75 -5.21 11.71 -6.93
N GLU A 76 -6.26 12.11 -7.66
CA GLU A 76 -7.17 13.14 -7.18
C GLU A 76 -7.97 12.65 -5.97
N TYR A 77 -8.48 11.44 -6.04
CA TYR A 77 -9.20 10.84 -4.91
C TYR A 77 -8.29 10.72 -3.68
N CYS A 78 -7.06 10.27 -3.89
CA CYS A 78 -6.10 10.16 -2.79
C CYS A 78 -5.82 11.51 -2.14
N ARG A 79 -5.60 12.54 -2.95
CA ARG A 79 -5.35 13.89 -2.43
C ARG A 79 -6.54 14.40 -1.63
N ASP A 80 -7.76 14.22 -2.14
CA ASP A 80 -8.96 14.72 -1.51
C ASP A 80 -9.31 14.00 -0.21
N ASN A 81 -8.80 12.80 -0.03
CA ASN A 81 -9.08 11.97 1.14
C ASN A 81 -7.89 11.76 2.07
N GLY A 82 -6.82 12.53 1.88
CA GLY A 82 -5.67 12.47 2.76
C GLY A 82 -4.85 11.20 2.64
N ILE A 83 -4.96 10.50 1.51
CA ILE A 83 -4.22 9.28 1.25
C ILE A 83 -2.92 9.64 0.52
N LYS A 84 -1.80 9.25 1.09
CA LYS A 84 -0.50 9.46 0.46
C LYS A 84 -0.17 8.25 -0.42
N TRP A 85 0.53 8.48 -1.51
CA TRP A 85 0.94 7.40 -2.39
C TRP A 85 2.33 7.66 -2.93
N THR A 86 2.99 6.59 -3.32
CA THR A 86 4.30 6.67 -3.97
C THR A 86 4.45 5.57 -5.00
N ASN A 87 5.24 5.84 -6.02
CA ASN A 87 5.70 4.81 -6.92
C ASN A 87 7.17 4.50 -6.62
N ALA A 88 7.65 3.36 -7.07
CA ALA A 88 9.01 2.92 -6.79
C ALA A 88 9.68 2.52 -8.10
N PRO A 89 10.07 3.49 -8.93
CA PRO A 89 10.69 3.20 -10.22
C PRO A 89 12.01 2.44 -10.05
N GLY A 90 12.25 1.48 -10.92
CA GLY A 90 13.43 0.64 -10.82
C GLY A 90 13.43 -0.28 -9.62
N CYS A 91 12.26 -0.73 -9.21
CA CYS A 91 12.06 -1.50 -7.98
C CYS A 91 13.08 -2.59 -7.74
N ASN A 92 13.80 -2.43 -6.65
CA ASN A 92 14.49 -3.53 -5.98
C ASN A 92 13.99 -3.55 -4.53
N ALA A 93 14.38 -4.57 -3.79
CA ALA A 93 13.91 -4.75 -2.42
C ALA A 93 14.23 -3.54 -1.54
N ASN A 94 15.42 -2.95 -1.72
CA ASN A 94 15.85 -1.83 -0.88
C ASN A 94 14.99 -0.58 -1.09
N SER A 95 14.66 -0.27 -2.34
CA SER A 95 13.85 0.91 -2.65
C SER A 95 12.46 0.83 -2.04
N VAL A 96 11.81 -0.32 -2.18
CA VAL A 96 10.47 -0.52 -1.62
C VAL A 96 10.53 -0.49 -0.09
N ASN A 97 11.53 -1.14 0.50
CA ASN A 97 11.71 -1.16 1.95
C ASN A 97 11.87 0.24 2.52
N GLN A 98 12.67 1.09 1.88
CA GLN A 98 12.86 2.46 2.34
C GLN A 98 11.56 3.26 2.31
N TYR A 99 10.77 3.14 1.25
CA TYR A 99 9.50 3.85 1.15
C TYR A 99 8.51 3.39 2.20
N VAL A 100 8.36 2.09 2.37
CA VAL A 100 7.40 1.56 3.33
C VAL A 100 7.84 1.87 4.76
N ALA A 101 9.13 1.75 5.06
CA ALA A 101 9.65 2.08 6.39
C ALA A 101 9.41 3.57 6.72
N ALA A 102 9.64 4.47 5.77
CA ALA A 102 9.38 5.89 5.95
C ALA A 102 7.89 6.16 6.20
N ALA A 103 7.03 5.51 5.43
CA ALA A 103 5.58 5.65 5.59
C ALA A 103 5.10 5.15 6.94
N LEU A 104 5.61 4.01 7.39
CA LEU A 104 5.27 3.45 8.68
C LEU A 104 5.73 4.35 9.82
N SER A 105 6.91 4.94 9.69
CA SER A 105 7.43 5.87 10.69
C SER A 105 6.54 7.10 10.82
N LEU A 106 6.14 7.69 9.69
CA LEU A 106 5.24 8.84 9.69
C LEU A 106 3.87 8.49 10.26
N TYR A 107 3.35 7.35 9.90
CA TYR A 107 2.06 6.88 10.37
C TYR A 107 2.06 6.69 11.89
N SER A 108 3.12 6.08 12.42
CA SER A 108 3.25 5.87 13.86
C SER A 108 3.28 7.20 14.62
N LYS A 109 3.98 8.21 14.08
CA LYS A 109 4.02 9.54 14.68
C LYS A 109 2.65 10.21 14.73
N GLU A 110 1.87 10.07 13.67
CA GLU A 110 0.53 10.65 13.62
C GLU A 110 -0.42 10.00 14.61
N LYS A 111 -0.21 8.73 14.95
CA LYS A 111 -1.04 8.01 15.90
C LYS A 111 -0.68 8.27 17.36
N GLU A 112 0.51 8.73 17.61
CA GLU A 112 0.94 9.10 18.95
C GLU A 112 0.47 10.49 19.30
#